data_a1b14c7221007c51cc81d8b0977dc3c9
#
_entry.id   a1b14c7221007c51cc81d8b0977dc3c9
#
_cell.length_a   1.000
_cell.length_b   1.000
_cell.length_c   1.000
_cell.angle_alpha   90.00
_cell.angle_beta   90.00
_cell.angle_gamma   90.00
#
_symmetry.space_group_name_H-M   'P 1'
#
loop_
_entity.id
_entity.type
_entity.pdbx_description
1 polymer ?
#
loop_
_entity_poly.entity_id
_entity_poly.type
_entity_poly.pdbx_seq_one_letter_code
_entity_poly.pdbx_strand_id
1 'polypeptide(L)'
;MNRGPVVREGYVYIAAALFLAVVMYFGFGVAVAVPFVVLACYFTYFFRNPDGTVQDVVELEDDDFVKGPCTKIIIFLSVFNVHVNRSPIAGEIKCQKYVCGRFRPAYKDEVGFENERHMLGIENKKGFRVTVTQIAGILARRIVSWVTLDDNMSKGQVYGLIKFGSCTELVVPRNVEVLVKKGDKVRGGESVLGRIK
;
A
#
# COMPACT_ATOMS: atom_id res chain seq x y z
N MET A 1 -8.39 -9.66 -12.00
CA MET A 1 -8.43 -8.37 -11.27
C MET A 1 -9.34 -8.54 -10.06
N ASN A 2 -8.81 -8.48 -8.84
CA ASN A 2 -9.66 -8.61 -7.64
C ASN A 2 -10.37 -7.29 -7.40
N ARG A 3 -11.63 -7.18 -7.82
CA ARG A 3 -12.50 -6.01 -7.60
C ARG A 3 -13.37 -6.16 -6.35
N GLY A 4 -13.09 -7.16 -5.51
CA GLY A 4 -13.85 -7.37 -4.28
C GLY A 4 -13.58 -6.26 -3.24
N PRO A 5 -14.52 -6.05 -2.29
CA PRO A 5 -14.39 -5.08 -1.22
C PRO A 5 -13.24 -5.43 -0.25
N VAL A 6 -12.79 -6.67 -0.27
CA VAL A 6 -11.72 -7.22 0.58
C VAL A 6 -10.65 -7.83 -0.31
N VAL A 7 -9.37 -7.65 0.04
CA VAL A 7 -8.28 -8.31 -0.68
C VAL A 7 -8.31 -9.82 -0.47
N ARG A 8 -7.88 -10.57 -1.50
CA ARG A 8 -8.02 -12.04 -1.56
C ARG A 8 -7.47 -12.75 -0.32
N GLU A 9 -6.36 -12.27 0.21
CA GLU A 9 -5.70 -12.81 1.39
C GLU A 9 -6.54 -12.69 2.67
N GLY A 10 -7.44 -11.70 2.73
CA GLY A 10 -8.35 -11.48 3.85
C GLY A 10 -9.45 -12.52 3.97
N TYR A 11 -9.91 -13.08 2.84
CA TYR A 11 -11.04 -14.02 2.87
C TYR A 11 -10.78 -15.29 3.69
N VAL A 12 -9.53 -15.78 3.72
CA VAL A 12 -9.15 -16.95 4.51
C VAL A 12 -9.35 -16.70 6.00
N TYR A 13 -8.92 -15.54 6.50
CA TYR A 13 -9.07 -15.17 7.92
C TYR A 13 -10.52 -14.93 8.31
N ILE A 14 -11.30 -14.28 7.42
CA ILE A 14 -12.71 -14.04 7.63
C ILE A 14 -13.48 -15.37 7.69
N ALA A 15 -13.21 -16.26 6.73
CA ALA A 15 -13.85 -17.57 6.68
C ALA A 15 -13.52 -18.42 7.91
N ALA A 16 -12.25 -18.43 8.34
CA ALA A 16 -11.82 -19.14 9.54
C ALA A 16 -12.51 -18.61 10.82
N ALA A 17 -12.59 -17.27 10.96
CA ALA A 17 -13.25 -16.66 12.10
C ALA A 17 -14.77 -16.96 12.11
N LEU A 18 -15.44 -16.92 10.97
CA LEU A 18 -16.87 -17.27 10.86
C LEU A 18 -17.10 -18.75 11.12
N PHE A 19 -16.25 -19.63 10.60
CA PHE A 19 -16.32 -21.07 10.88
C PHE A 19 -16.22 -21.35 12.37
N LEU A 20 -15.24 -20.73 13.05
CA LEU A 20 -15.09 -20.85 14.50
C LEU A 20 -16.29 -20.28 15.25
N ALA A 21 -16.87 -19.17 14.79
CA ALA A 21 -18.09 -18.63 15.39
C ALA A 21 -19.25 -19.63 15.34
N VAL A 22 -19.44 -20.33 14.22
CA VAL A 22 -20.47 -21.36 14.05
C VAL A 22 -20.23 -22.54 14.97
N VAL A 23 -18.99 -23.07 15.00
CA VAL A 23 -18.62 -24.20 15.87
C VAL A 23 -18.83 -23.85 17.34
N MET A 24 -18.41 -22.67 17.78
CA MET A 24 -18.57 -22.20 19.15
C MET A 24 -20.02 -21.94 19.52
N TYR A 25 -20.84 -21.46 18.58
CA TYR A 25 -22.28 -21.28 18.78
C TYR A 25 -22.97 -22.61 19.10
N PHE A 26 -22.73 -23.66 18.31
CA PHE A 26 -23.34 -24.97 18.52
C PHE A 26 -22.77 -25.73 19.73
N GLY A 27 -21.50 -25.51 20.06
CA GLY A 27 -20.85 -26.19 21.19
C GLY A 27 -21.07 -25.52 22.54
N PHE A 28 -21.07 -24.19 22.59
CA PHE A 28 -21.00 -23.41 23.83
C PHE A 28 -22.00 -22.24 23.91
N GLY A 29 -22.78 -22.03 22.88
CA GLY A 29 -23.80 -20.99 22.83
C GLY A 29 -23.30 -19.61 22.34
N VAL A 30 -24.22 -18.67 22.29
CA VAL A 30 -24.07 -17.34 21.65
C VAL A 30 -22.96 -16.50 22.28
N ALA A 31 -22.80 -16.53 23.60
CA ALA A 31 -21.83 -15.70 24.31
C ALA A 31 -20.37 -16.01 23.89
N VAL A 32 -20.08 -17.27 23.60
CA VAL A 32 -18.73 -17.71 23.17
C VAL A 32 -18.52 -17.48 21.66
N ALA A 33 -19.60 -17.45 20.86
CA ALA A 33 -19.51 -17.17 19.42
C ALA A 33 -19.27 -15.69 19.09
N VAL A 34 -19.76 -14.76 19.91
CA VAL A 34 -19.65 -13.30 19.69
C VAL A 34 -18.22 -12.82 19.44
N PRO A 35 -17.17 -13.21 20.20
CA PRO A 35 -15.80 -12.78 19.94
C PRO A 35 -15.30 -13.14 18.54
N PHE A 36 -15.70 -14.29 17.99
CA PHE A 36 -15.29 -14.73 16.65
C PHE A 36 -16.02 -13.97 15.55
N VAL A 37 -17.28 -13.56 15.79
CA VAL A 37 -17.99 -12.65 14.88
C VAL A 37 -17.32 -11.28 14.87
N VAL A 38 -16.97 -10.74 16.03
CA VAL A 38 -16.22 -9.47 16.14
C VAL A 38 -14.89 -9.56 15.42
N LEU A 39 -14.18 -10.71 15.55
CA LEU A 39 -12.91 -10.95 14.85
C LEU A 39 -13.12 -10.99 13.32
N ALA A 40 -14.17 -11.62 12.84
CA ALA A 40 -14.51 -11.63 11.41
C ALA A 40 -14.80 -10.22 10.87
N CYS A 41 -15.55 -9.42 11.62
CA CYS A 41 -15.81 -8.01 11.30
C CYS A 41 -14.52 -7.20 11.27
N TYR A 42 -13.61 -7.42 12.24
CA TYR A 42 -12.29 -6.81 12.28
C TYR A 42 -11.46 -7.16 11.04
N PHE A 43 -11.38 -8.44 10.65
CA PHE A 43 -10.66 -8.83 9.45
C PHE A 43 -11.30 -8.27 8.18
N THR A 44 -12.63 -8.21 8.11
CA THR A 44 -13.33 -7.58 6.98
C THR A 44 -12.95 -6.10 6.86
N TYR A 45 -12.92 -5.39 7.98
CA TYR A 45 -12.46 -4.01 8.02
C TYR A 45 -10.98 -3.87 7.64
N PHE A 46 -10.11 -4.72 8.21
CA PHE A 46 -8.65 -4.64 8.05
C PHE A 46 -8.21 -4.91 6.61
N PHE A 47 -8.84 -5.88 5.93
CA PHE A 47 -8.46 -6.27 4.56
C PHE A 47 -9.26 -5.57 3.45
N ARG A 48 -10.05 -4.56 3.78
CA ARG A 48 -10.68 -3.70 2.78
C ARG A 48 -9.66 -2.84 2.02
N ASN A 49 -10.13 -2.11 0.99
CA ASN A 49 -9.25 -1.19 0.25
C ASN A 49 -8.60 -0.17 1.20
N PRO A 50 -7.30 0.09 1.04
CA PRO A 50 -6.57 0.97 1.93
C PRO A 50 -7.04 2.42 1.79
N ASP A 51 -7.25 3.07 2.93
CA ASP A 51 -7.39 4.51 3.02
C ASP A 51 -6.05 5.09 3.50
N GLY A 52 -5.59 6.17 2.90
CA GLY A 52 -4.37 6.87 3.29
C GLY A 52 -4.60 8.38 3.38
N THR A 53 -3.64 9.10 3.94
CA THR A 53 -3.63 10.56 3.96
C THR A 53 -2.36 11.06 3.28
N VAL A 54 -2.49 11.97 2.32
CA VAL A 54 -1.33 12.61 1.70
C VAL A 54 -0.62 13.42 2.77
N GLN A 55 0.58 12.98 3.14
CA GLN A 55 1.41 13.62 4.15
C GLN A 55 2.12 14.83 3.57
N ASP A 56 2.65 14.68 2.36
CA ASP A 56 3.29 15.79 1.64
C ASP A 56 3.37 15.53 0.14
N VAL A 57 3.62 16.62 -0.61
CA VAL A 57 3.90 16.59 -2.04
C VAL A 57 5.16 17.44 -2.26
N VAL A 58 6.26 16.81 -2.64
CA VAL A 58 7.59 17.40 -2.68
C VAL A 58 8.14 17.37 -4.10
N GLU A 59 8.68 18.49 -4.56
CA GLU A 59 9.43 18.55 -5.81
C GLU A 59 10.86 18.03 -5.61
N LEU A 60 11.33 17.20 -6.51
CA LEU A 60 12.68 16.68 -6.54
C LEU A 60 13.36 17.07 -7.85
N GLU A 61 14.65 17.35 -7.80
CA GLU A 61 15.43 17.66 -8.99
C GLU A 61 15.75 16.40 -9.83
N ASP A 62 15.88 15.25 -9.16
CA ASP A 62 16.14 13.96 -9.81
C ASP A 62 15.63 12.78 -8.98
N ASP A 63 15.39 11.65 -9.64
CA ASP A 63 15.15 10.34 -9.04
C ASP A 63 15.92 9.27 -9.82
N ASP A 64 16.48 8.29 -9.12
CA ASP A 64 17.37 7.26 -9.69
C ASP A 64 16.76 6.51 -10.88
N PHE A 65 15.43 6.34 -10.91
CA PHE A 65 14.73 5.57 -11.95
C PHE A 65 13.91 6.45 -12.91
N VAL A 66 13.17 7.41 -12.38
CA VAL A 66 12.31 8.32 -13.19
C VAL A 66 13.18 9.21 -14.06
N LYS A 67 14.33 9.66 -13.55
CA LYS A 67 15.30 10.59 -14.16
C LYS A 67 14.74 11.99 -14.40
N GLY A 68 15.55 12.98 -14.02
CA GLY A 68 15.22 14.40 -14.13
C GLY A 68 14.17 14.89 -13.14
N PRO A 69 13.67 16.10 -13.34
CA PRO A 69 12.73 16.75 -12.43
C PRO A 69 11.45 15.93 -12.23
N CYS A 70 11.11 15.68 -10.99
CA CYS A 70 9.98 14.83 -10.61
C CYS A 70 9.25 15.37 -9.38
N THR A 71 8.08 14.79 -9.10
CA THR A 71 7.26 15.09 -7.93
C THR A 71 7.04 13.84 -7.13
N LYS A 72 7.34 13.89 -5.83
CA LYS A 72 7.12 12.82 -4.87
C LYS A 72 5.83 13.08 -4.07
N ILE A 73 4.92 12.14 -4.08
CA ILE A 73 3.71 12.13 -3.28
C ILE A 73 3.92 11.14 -2.14
N ILE A 74 3.83 11.62 -0.91
CA ILE A 74 4.03 10.83 0.31
C ILE A 74 2.66 10.56 0.92
N ILE A 75 2.30 9.26 1.10
CA ILE A 75 1.01 8.84 1.63
C ILE A 75 1.23 8.07 2.91
N PHE A 76 0.78 8.64 4.01
CA PHE A 76 0.79 8.01 5.33
C PHE A 76 -0.37 7.04 5.47
N LEU A 77 -0.09 5.85 6.00
CA LEU A 77 -1.06 4.80 6.30
C LEU A 77 -1.06 4.57 7.82
N SER A 78 -2.12 4.97 8.50
CA SER A 78 -2.24 4.78 9.95
C SER A 78 -2.37 3.29 10.30
N VAL A 79 -2.10 2.93 11.55
CA VAL A 79 -2.22 1.54 12.03
C VAL A 79 -3.61 0.93 11.84
N PHE A 80 -4.63 1.76 11.72
CA PHE A 80 -6.02 1.36 11.47
C PHE A 80 -6.36 1.24 9.98
N ASN A 81 -5.45 1.62 9.09
CA ASN A 81 -5.64 1.49 7.66
C ASN A 81 -5.16 0.13 7.16
N VAL A 82 -5.74 -0.32 6.05
CA VAL A 82 -5.21 -1.47 5.32
C VAL A 82 -3.98 -1.05 4.55
N HIS A 83 -2.94 -1.86 4.62
CA HIS A 83 -1.63 -1.51 4.07
C HIS A 83 -1.31 -2.25 2.76
N VAL A 84 -2.34 -2.60 1.99
CA VAL A 84 -2.19 -3.24 0.68
C VAL A 84 -1.82 -2.18 -0.37
N ASN A 85 -0.72 -2.38 -1.07
CA ASN A 85 -0.24 -1.47 -2.08
C ASN A 85 -0.67 -1.91 -3.49
N ARG A 86 -1.09 -0.94 -4.30
CA ARG A 86 -1.56 -1.15 -5.68
C ARG A 86 -0.72 -0.35 -6.66
N SER A 87 -0.49 -0.94 -7.85
CA SER A 87 0.26 -0.28 -8.91
C SER A 87 -0.48 0.97 -9.42
N PRO A 88 0.19 2.13 -9.48
CA PRO A 88 -0.42 3.37 -9.99
C PRO A 88 -0.62 3.35 -11.50
N ILE A 89 0.20 2.60 -12.24
CA ILE A 89 0.15 2.48 -13.70
C ILE A 89 0.21 1.02 -14.14
N ALA A 90 -0.17 0.75 -15.37
CA ALA A 90 0.17 -0.50 -16.03
C ALA A 90 1.59 -0.40 -16.60
N GLY A 91 2.41 -1.43 -16.42
CA GLY A 91 3.79 -1.44 -16.90
C GLY A 91 4.56 -2.64 -16.40
N GLU A 92 5.82 -2.70 -16.75
CA GLU A 92 6.77 -3.73 -16.37
C GLU A 92 7.68 -3.21 -15.24
N ILE A 93 8.03 -4.07 -14.30
CA ILE A 93 8.98 -3.74 -13.22
C ILE A 93 10.39 -3.77 -13.78
N LYS A 94 11.00 -2.60 -13.97
CA LYS A 94 12.34 -2.44 -14.52
C LYS A 94 13.42 -2.20 -13.47
N CYS A 95 13.01 -1.92 -12.23
CA CYS A 95 13.91 -1.73 -11.11
C CYS A 95 13.26 -2.26 -9.83
N GLN A 96 14.04 -2.97 -9.04
CA GLN A 96 13.63 -3.44 -7.72
C GLN A 96 14.81 -3.29 -6.75
N LYS A 97 14.59 -2.59 -5.62
CA LYS A 97 15.61 -2.37 -4.59
C LYS A 97 15.00 -2.54 -3.22
N TYR A 98 15.57 -3.44 -2.45
CA TYR A 98 15.23 -3.62 -1.03
C TYR A 98 16.37 -3.07 -0.17
N VAL A 99 16.04 -2.23 0.80
CA VAL A 99 17.01 -1.62 1.72
C VAL A 99 16.59 -1.97 3.13
N CYS A 100 17.42 -2.76 3.79
CA CYS A 100 17.27 -2.99 5.23
C CYS A 100 17.49 -1.68 5.99
N GLY A 101 16.70 -1.43 7.01
CA GLY A 101 16.77 -0.19 7.77
C GLY A 101 16.21 -0.33 9.18
N ARG A 102 15.99 0.82 9.82
CA ARG A 102 15.40 0.93 11.15
C ARG A 102 13.87 0.93 11.05
N PHE A 103 13.20 0.90 12.21
CA PHE A 103 11.74 0.96 12.31
C PHE A 103 11.36 2.17 13.17
N ARG A 104 11.42 3.37 12.58
CA ARG A 104 11.04 4.64 13.24
C ARG A 104 9.63 5.07 12.83
N PRO A 105 8.99 6.00 13.57
CA PRO A 105 7.66 6.50 13.23
C PRO A 105 7.62 7.11 11.83
N ALA A 106 6.82 6.55 10.93
CA ALA A 106 6.74 6.97 9.52
C ALA A 106 6.16 8.38 9.27
N TYR A 107 5.73 9.09 10.33
CA TYR A 107 5.21 10.46 10.25
C TYR A 107 6.28 11.56 10.43
N LYS A 108 7.54 11.21 10.68
CA LYS A 108 8.65 12.18 10.80
C LYS A 108 9.37 12.32 9.45
N ASP A 109 9.64 13.55 9.04
CA ASP A 109 10.15 13.90 7.69
C ASP A 109 11.48 13.23 7.29
N GLU A 110 12.33 12.87 8.24
CA GLU A 110 13.64 12.26 7.99
C GLU A 110 13.63 10.72 7.90
N VAL A 111 12.50 10.09 8.14
CA VAL A 111 12.40 8.63 8.38
C VAL A 111 12.43 7.81 7.09
N GLY A 112 12.06 8.40 5.95
CA GLY A 112 12.09 7.73 4.66
C GLY A 112 13.48 7.18 4.27
N PHE A 113 14.56 7.79 4.77
CA PHE A 113 15.94 7.37 4.48
C PHE A 113 16.50 6.34 5.46
N GLU A 114 15.98 6.24 6.67
CA GLU A 114 16.49 5.33 7.70
C GLU A 114 15.71 4.02 7.81
N ASN A 115 14.44 4.01 7.45
CA ASN A 115 13.57 2.86 7.61
C ASN A 115 13.77 1.81 6.50
N GLU A 116 13.46 0.57 6.88
CA GLU A 116 13.33 -0.53 5.93
C GLU A 116 12.36 -0.15 4.81
N ARG A 117 12.79 -0.31 3.57
CA ARG A 117 12.00 0.09 2.39
C ARG A 117 12.21 -0.83 1.21
N HIS A 118 11.17 -0.94 0.42
CA HIS A 118 11.15 -1.69 -0.82
C HIS A 118 10.67 -0.78 -1.96
N MET A 119 11.54 -0.56 -2.93
CA MET A 119 11.30 0.31 -4.09
C MET A 119 11.09 -0.53 -5.34
N LEU A 120 10.11 -0.13 -6.13
CA LEU A 120 9.85 -0.66 -7.48
C LEU A 120 9.84 0.49 -8.49
N GLY A 121 10.60 0.35 -9.55
CA GLY A 121 10.55 1.20 -10.74
C GLY A 121 9.68 0.54 -11.79
N ILE A 122 8.60 1.19 -12.19
CA ILE A 122 7.60 0.68 -13.16
C ILE A 122 7.67 1.52 -14.42
N GLU A 123 7.85 0.87 -15.57
CA GLU A 123 7.87 1.52 -16.88
C GLU A 123 6.73 1.01 -17.76
N ASN A 124 5.94 1.91 -18.32
CA ASN A 124 4.89 1.53 -19.25
C ASN A 124 5.43 1.34 -20.68
N LYS A 125 4.60 0.80 -21.57
CA LYS A 125 4.96 0.55 -23.00
C LYS A 125 5.36 1.80 -23.78
N LYS A 126 5.08 3.00 -23.25
CA LYS A 126 5.42 4.29 -23.88
C LYS A 126 6.68 4.91 -23.27
N GLY A 127 7.42 4.20 -22.40
CA GLY A 127 8.59 4.71 -21.72
C GLY A 127 8.29 5.65 -20.54
N PHE A 128 7.02 5.76 -20.12
CA PHE A 128 6.67 6.54 -18.94
C PHE A 128 7.02 5.76 -17.67
N ARG A 129 7.80 6.38 -16.79
CA ARG A 129 8.38 5.78 -15.59
C ARG A 129 7.80 6.38 -14.32
N VAL A 130 7.61 5.53 -13.33
CA VAL A 130 7.27 5.93 -11.95
C VAL A 130 8.03 5.07 -10.96
N THR A 131 8.36 5.64 -9.81
CA THR A 131 8.91 4.89 -8.66
C THR A 131 7.84 4.78 -7.59
N VAL A 132 7.61 3.57 -7.06
CA VAL A 132 6.79 3.34 -5.87
C VAL A 132 7.64 2.76 -4.77
N THR A 133 7.55 3.31 -3.56
CA THR A 133 8.32 2.84 -2.41
C THR A 133 7.39 2.50 -1.27
N GLN A 134 7.53 1.29 -0.73
CA GLN A 134 6.93 0.85 0.52
C GLN A 134 7.93 1.13 1.64
N ILE A 135 7.51 1.81 2.70
CA ILE A 135 8.37 2.19 3.83
C ILE A 135 7.74 1.65 5.11
N ALA A 136 8.48 0.83 5.84
CA ALA A 136 8.06 0.30 7.12
C ALA A 136 7.99 1.40 8.19
N GLY A 137 7.07 1.25 9.15
CA GLY A 137 6.96 2.12 10.32
C GLY A 137 7.36 1.40 11.62
N ILE A 138 7.05 1.98 12.78
CA ILE A 138 7.42 1.43 14.11
C ILE A 138 6.84 0.03 14.34
N LEU A 139 5.57 -0.17 14.02
CA LEU A 139 4.86 -1.43 14.23
C LEU A 139 5.00 -2.35 13.01
N ALA A 140 5.20 -1.77 11.83
CA ALA A 140 5.39 -2.47 10.58
C ALA A 140 6.83 -2.98 10.47
N ARG A 141 7.06 -4.18 10.93
CA ARG A 141 8.37 -4.82 10.85
C ARG A 141 8.54 -5.72 9.63
N ARG A 142 7.64 -5.62 8.64
CA ARG A 142 7.72 -6.48 7.45
C ARG A 142 7.01 -5.86 6.25
N ILE A 143 7.77 -5.71 5.18
CA ILE A 143 7.28 -5.43 3.84
C ILE A 143 7.17 -6.75 3.09
N VAL A 144 6.04 -6.98 2.45
CA VAL A 144 5.81 -8.16 1.60
C VAL A 144 5.61 -7.68 0.17
N SER A 145 6.42 -8.18 -0.76
CA SER A 145 6.23 -8.01 -2.19
C SER A 145 5.81 -9.34 -2.81
N TRP A 146 4.82 -9.31 -3.69
CA TRP A 146 4.36 -10.47 -4.47
C TRP A 146 4.79 -10.40 -5.92
N VAL A 147 5.65 -9.45 -6.24
CA VAL A 147 6.14 -9.18 -7.58
C VAL A 147 7.66 -9.10 -7.60
N THR A 148 8.24 -9.41 -8.74
CA THR A 148 9.66 -9.43 -8.99
C THR A 148 10.03 -8.59 -10.21
N LEU A 149 11.34 -8.44 -10.46
CA LEU A 149 11.86 -7.81 -11.67
C LEU A 149 11.26 -8.49 -12.91
N ASP A 150 10.98 -7.71 -13.95
CA ASP A 150 10.40 -8.09 -15.24
C ASP A 150 8.93 -8.56 -15.19
N ASP A 151 8.29 -8.57 -14.01
CA ASP A 151 6.85 -8.81 -13.94
C ASP A 151 6.04 -7.69 -14.60
N ASN A 152 5.01 -8.08 -15.37
CA ASN A 152 4.06 -7.16 -15.96
C ASN A 152 2.89 -6.89 -15.01
N MET A 153 2.62 -5.64 -14.72
CA MET A 153 1.57 -5.19 -13.81
C MET A 153 0.45 -4.47 -14.55
N SER A 154 -0.78 -4.74 -14.13
CA SER A 154 -1.93 -3.93 -14.51
C SER A 154 -2.10 -2.75 -13.55
N LYS A 155 -2.65 -1.63 -14.04
CA LYS A 155 -3.03 -0.50 -13.17
C LYS A 155 -4.02 -0.96 -12.11
N GLY A 156 -3.77 -0.61 -10.84
CA GLY A 156 -4.57 -1.01 -9.69
C GLY A 156 -4.32 -2.45 -9.21
N GLN A 157 -3.44 -3.21 -9.85
CA GLN A 157 -3.04 -4.54 -9.39
C GLN A 157 -2.35 -4.45 -8.04
N VAL A 158 -2.72 -5.35 -7.13
CA VAL A 158 -2.03 -5.49 -5.84
C VAL A 158 -0.63 -6.05 -6.08
N TYR A 159 0.39 -5.40 -5.51
CA TYR A 159 1.78 -5.85 -5.64
C TYR A 159 2.46 -6.15 -4.30
N GLY A 160 1.88 -5.72 -3.21
CA GLY A 160 2.48 -5.95 -1.91
C GLY A 160 1.63 -5.46 -0.74
N LEU A 161 2.14 -5.70 0.44
CA LEU A 161 1.52 -5.35 1.71
C LEU A 161 2.60 -4.87 2.69
N ILE A 162 2.31 -3.81 3.45
CA ILE A 162 3.11 -3.39 4.59
C ILE A 162 2.30 -3.72 5.85
N LYS A 163 2.91 -4.38 6.86
CA LYS A 163 2.19 -4.76 8.08
C LYS A 163 2.29 -3.66 9.13
N PHE A 164 1.17 -2.95 9.39
CA PHE A 164 0.91 -1.99 10.48
C PHE A 164 1.73 -0.68 10.51
N GLY A 165 1.08 0.46 10.24
CA GLY A 165 1.61 1.82 10.40
C GLY A 165 2.82 2.10 9.52
N SER A 166 2.61 2.70 8.36
CA SER A 166 3.62 2.80 7.31
C SER A 166 3.42 4.04 6.46
N CYS A 167 4.32 4.21 5.51
CA CYS A 167 4.23 5.21 4.47
C CYS A 167 4.43 4.54 3.10
N THR A 168 3.80 5.08 2.07
CA THR A 168 4.11 4.75 0.69
C THR A 168 4.43 6.03 -0.07
N GLU A 169 5.46 5.99 -0.91
CA GLU A 169 5.84 7.11 -1.77
C GLU A 169 5.58 6.74 -3.22
N LEU A 170 5.11 7.73 -3.98
CA LEU A 170 4.99 7.67 -5.43
C LEU A 170 5.78 8.83 -6.03
N VAL A 171 6.77 8.53 -6.85
CA VAL A 171 7.52 9.51 -7.63
C VAL A 171 7.06 9.46 -9.08
N VAL A 172 6.71 10.61 -9.61
CA VAL A 172 6.26 10.79 -11.00
C VAL A 172 7.05 11.91 -11.67
N PRO A 173 7.24 11.89 -13.02
CA PRO A 173 7.86 13.00 -13.74
C PRO A 173 7.10 14.31 -13.51
N ARG A 174 7.80 15.45 -13.48
CA ARG A 174 7.20 16.78 -13.21
C ARG A 174 6.14 17.21 -14.25
N ASN A 175 6.13 16.61 -15.43
CA ASN A 175 5.10 16.86 -16.43
C ASN A 175 3.74 16.19 -16.12
N VAL A 176 3.65 15.43 -15.04
CA VAL A 176 2.37 14.92 -14.53
C VAL A 176 1.65 16.03 -13.76
N GLU A 177 0.39 16.24 -14.07
CA GLU A 177 -0.49 17.09 -13.28
C GLU A 177 -0.89 16.36 -12.00
N VAL A 178 -0.31 16.75 -10.85
CA VAL A 178 -0.67 16.20 -9.54
C VAL A 178 -2.01 16.79 -9.10
N LEU A 179 -2.97 15.92 -8.72
CA LEU A 179 -4.34 16.30 -8.38
C LEU A 179 -4.62 16.25 -6.87
N VAL A 180 -3.62 15.92 -6.08
CA VAL A 180 -3.74 15.81 -4.62
C VAL A 180 -2.79 16.76 -3.93
N LYS A 181 -3.15 17.17 -2.71
CA LYS A 181 -2.36 18.04 -1.84
C LYS A 181 -2.25 17.48 -0.44
N LYS A 182 -1.35 18.03 0.35
CA LYS A 182 -1.17 17.69 1.77
C LYS A 182 -2.50 17.76 2.53
N GLY A 183 -2.80 16.70 3.27
CA GLY A 183 -4.02 16.53 4.06
C GLY A 183 -5.16 15.79 3.34
N ASP A 184 -5.08 15.62 2.02
CA ASP A 184 -6.12 14.90 1.28
C ASP A 184 -6.17 13.43 1.68
N LYS A 185 -7.40 12.92 1.84
CA LYS A 185 -7.63 11.48 2.04
C LYS A 185 -7.72 10.79 0.69
N VAL A 186 -6.97 9.70 0.55
CA VAL A 186 -6.89 8.92 -0.69
C VAL A 186 -7.21 7.46 -0.41
N ARG A 187 -7.79 6.79 -1.42
CA ARG A 187 -8.16 5.39 -1.34
C ARG A 187 -7.43 4.60 -2.41
N GLY A 188 -6.71 3.54 -1.99
CA GLY A 188 -5.90 2.71 -2.87
C GLY A 188 -6.71 2.03 -3.96
N GLY A 189 -6.32 2.25 -5.23
CA GLY A 189 -6.98 1.72 -6.41
C GLY A 189 -8.19 2.52 -6.90
N GLU A 190 -8.61 3.58 -6.18
CA GLU A 190 -9.77 4.42 -6.52
C GLU A 190 -9.35 5.89 -6.77
N SER A 191 -8.60 6.48 -5.84
CA SER A 191 -8.22 7.89 -5.94
C SER A 191 -7.23 8.14 -7.08
N VAL A 192 -7.51 9.16 -7.89
CA VAL A 192 -6.61 9.62 -8.94
C VAL A 192 -5.61 10.59 -8.31
N LEU A 193 -4.33 10.20 -8.23
CA LEU A 193 -3.26 11.02 -7.64
C LEU A 193 -2.70 12.05 -8.62
N GLY A 194 -2.73 11.72 -9.90
CA GLY A 194 -2.23 12.60 -10.95
C GLY A 194 -2.72 12.17 -12.33
N ARG A 195 -2.57 13.07 -13.31
CA ARG A 195 -2.94 12.88 -14.71
C ARG A 195 -1.72 13.08 -15.59
N ILE A 196 -1.46 12.15 -16.48
CA ILE A 196 -0.43 12.30 -17.53
C ILE A 196 -0.99 13.29 -18.56
N LYS A 197 -0.24 14.35 -18.83
CA LYS A 197 -0.54 15.34 -19.87
C LYS A 197 -0.27 14.78 -21.25
#